data_e0226861de1c73b21d036eb95017f28b
#
_entry.id   e0226861de1c73b21d036eb95017f28b
#
_cell.length_a   1.000
_cell.length_b   1.000
_cell.length_c   1.000
_cell.angle_alpha   90.00
_cell.angle_beta   90.00
_cell.angle_gamma   90.00
#
_symmetry.space_group_name_H-M   'P 1'
#
loop_
_entity.id
_entity.type
_entity.pdbx_description
1 polymer ?
#
loop_
_entity_poly.entity_id
_entity_poly.type
_entity_poly.pdbx_seq_one_letter_code
_entity_poly.pdbx_strand_id
1 'polypeptide(L)'
;ACSPELEDVAPLDGEEVVDEESDLRALEEARARAARTSPAEARPLLPGGDSDEARLAAFSGRLMGAAGEGDAAFSHEVPLETREVWWHDKYRPRKPKFFNRVHTGYEWTKYNKTHYDSDNPPPKVVQGYKFNVFYPDLIDVTKAPRYNITHDPECPDGSTCLIRFSAGPPYEDIAFRIVNKEWNYTAKRGFRCVFE
;
A
#
# COMPACT_ATOMS: atom_id res chain seq x y z
N ALA A 1 -7.34 -51.31 37.17
CA ALA A 1 -7.70 -50.04 36.50
C ALA A 1 -8.36 -49.16 37.56
N CYS A 2 -7.62 -48.20 38.10
CA CYS A 2 -8.16 -47.19 39.02
C CYS A 2 -8.61 -46.04 38.13
N SER A 3 -9.92 -45.77 38.09
CA SER A 3 -10.44 -44.50 37.63
C SER A 3 -10.18 -43.46 38.70
N PRO A 4 -9.67 -42.28 38.38
CA PRO A 4 -9.57 -41.20 39.35
C PRO A 4 -10.99 -40.78 39.74
N GLU A 5 -11.30 -40.79 41.06
CA GLU A 5 -12.49 -40.14 41.56
C GLU A 5 -12.35 -38.64 41.34
N LEU A 6 -13.35 -38.04 40.67
CA LEU A 6 -13.49 -36.60 40.58
C LEU A 6 -13.79 -36.08 41.99
N GLU A 7 -12.86 -35.32 42.57
CA GLU A 7 -13.13 -34.57 43.80
C GLU A 7 -14.19 -33.49 43.45
N ASP A 8 -15.31 -33.52 44.19
CA ASP A 8 -16.30 -32.44 44.16
C ASP A 8 -15.63 -31.16 44.69
N VAL A 9 -15.18 -30.32 43.79
CA VAL A 9 -14.69 -28.99 44.15
C VAL A 9 -15.88 -28.14 44.49
N ALA A 10 -16.03 -27.81 45.76
CA ALA A 10 -17.05 -26.85 46.19
C ALA A 10 -16.85 -25.53 45.48
N PRO A 11 -17.92 -24.89 44.95
CA PRO A 11 -17.83 -23.61 44.27
C PRO A 11 -17.24 -22.56 45.23
N LEU A 12 -16.25 -21.81 44.74
CA LEU A 12 -15.69 -20.67 45.46
C LEU A 12 -16.79 -19.61 45.63
N ASP A 13 -16.98 -19.16 46.87
CA ASP A 13 -17.94 -18.11 47.20
C ASP A 13 -17.71 -16.88 46.34
N GLY A 14 -18.64 -16.61 45.38
CA GLY A 14 -18.65 -15.45 44.51
C GLY A 14 -18.51 -15.74 43.03
N GLU A 15 -18.31 -17.00 42.62
CA GLU A 15 -18.38 -17.37 41.20
C GLU A 15 -19.85 -17.70 40.82
N GLU A 16 -20.41 -16.91 39.96
CA GLU A 16 -21.71 -17.17 39.33
C GLU A 16 -21.53 -18.38 38.39
N VAL A 17 -21.99 -19.56 38.83
CA VAL A 17 -21.98 -20.76 37.98
C VAL A 17 -22.95 -20.52 36.83
N VAL A 18 -22.43 -20.18 35.65
CA VAL A 18 -23.25 -20.01 34.45
C VAL A 18 -23.58 -21.41 33.91
N ASP A 19 -24.86 -21.76 33.95
CA ASP A 19 -25.34 -22.99 33.38
C ASP A 19 -25.29 -22.89 31.83
N GLU A 20 -24.95 -24.00 31.15
CA GLU A 20 -24.82 -24.06 29.67
C GLU A 20 -26.10 -23.57 28.97
N GLU A 21 -27.29 -23.89 29.54
CA GLU A 21 -28.53 -23.38 29.00
C GLU A 21 -28.70 -21.86 29.14
N SER A 22 -28.22 -21.27 30.22
CA SER A 22 -28.29 -19.82 30.45
C SER A 22 -27.31 -19.07 29.52
N ASP A 23 -26.16 -19.64 29.26
CA ASP A 23 -25.18 -19.08 28.32
C ASP A 23 -25.67 -19.14 26.87
N LEU A 24 -26.27 -20.27 26.48
CA LEU A 24 -26.90 -20.41 25.17
C LEU A 24 -28.03 -19.40 24.97
N ARG A 25 -28.89 -19.19 25.99
CA ARG A 25 -29.98 -18.18 25.94
C ARG A 25 -29.39 -16.77 25.82
N ALA A 26 -28.40 -16.44 26.59
CA ALA A 26 -27.71 -15.14 26.51
C ALA A 26 -27.10 -14.90 25.13
N LEU A 27 -26.51 -15.93 24.54
CA LEU A 27 -25.95 -15.89 23.19
C LEU A 27 -27.03 -15.70 22.11
N GLU A 28 -28.16 -16.40 22.23
CA GLU A 28 -29.28 -16.24 21.32
C GLU A 28 -29.93 -14.86 21.44
N GLU A 29 -30.10 -14.36 22.67
CA GLU A 29 -30.57 -12.98 22.88
C GLU A 29 -29.63 -11.93 22.33
N ALA A 30 -28.32 -12.12 22.49
CA ALA A 30 -27.31 -11.23 21.90
C ALA A 30 -27.36 -11.24 20.37
N ARG A 31 -27.53 -12.42 19.76
CA ARG A 31 -27.74 -12.57 18.31
C ARG A 31 -29.03 -11.92 17.83
N ALA A 32 -30.12 -12.13 18.56
CA ALA A 32 -31.43 -11.54 18.25
C ALA A 32 -31.37 -10.00 18.40
N ARG A 33 -30.66 -9.48 19.40
CA ARG A 33 -30.41 -8.04 19.57
C ARG A 33 -29.59 -7.47 18.44
N ALA A 34 -28.53 -8.14 18.05
CA ALA A 34 -27.72 -7.74 16.89
C ALA A 34 -28.50 -7.78 15.57
N ALA A 35 -29.40 -8.74 15.39
CA ALA A 35 -30.27 -8.84 14.22
C ALA A 35 -31.41 -7.79 14.21
N ARG A 36 -31.84 -7.33 15.38
CA ARG A 36 -32.85 -6.26 15.53
C ARG A 36 -32.27 -4.86 15.41
N THR A 37 -30.98 -4.71 15.62
CA THR A 37 -30.29 -3.46 15.32
C THR A 37 -30.26 -3.33 13.80
N SER A 38 -31.21 -2.57 13.30
CA SER A 38 -31.36 -2.28 11.87
C SER A 38 -30.02 -1.78 11.34
N PRO A 39 -29.59 -2.18 10.12
CA PRO A 39 -28.41 -1.60 9.48
C PRO A 39 -28.42 -0.07 9.39
N ALA A 40 -29.58 0.56 9.64
CA ALA A 40 -29.73 2.01 9.64
C ALA A 40 -29.28 2.69 10.93
N GLU A 41 -29.16 1.95 12.05
CA GLU A 41 -28.60 2.46 13.33
C GLU A 41 -27.19 1.92 13.64
N ALA A 42 -26.72 0.94 12.88
CA ALA A 42 -25.30 0.74 12.78
C ALA A 42 -24.74 2.12 12.37
N ARG A 43 -23.98 2.77 13.27
CA ARG A 43 -23.13 3.92 12.92
C ARG A 43 -22.77 3.76 11.46
N PRO A 44 -23.07 4.75 10.59
CA PRO A 44 -22.68 4.60 9.22
C PRO A 44 -21.22 4.18 9.28
N LEU A 45 -20.95 2.95 8.88
CA LEU A 45 -19.61 2.57 8.47
C LEU A 45 -19.34 3.66 7.46
N LEU A 46 -18.64 4.71 7.93
CA LEU A 46 -18.11 5.73 7.06
C LEU A 46 -17.58 4.90 5.90
N PRO A 47 -17.99 5.15 4.65
CA PRO A 47 -17.46 4.43 3.52
C PRO A 47 -15.98 4.65 3.57
N GLY A 48 -15.31 3.84 4.38
CA GLY A 48 -13.92 4.05 4.80
C GLY A 48 -12.96 3.79 3.67
N GLY A 49 -13.39 3.06 2.63
CA GLY A 49 -12.59 2.84 1.45
C GLY A 49 -12.45 4.10 0.59
N ASP A 50 -13.56 4.65 0.15
CA ASP A 50 -13.53 5.75 -0.83
C ASP A 50 -13.12 7.10 -0.22
N SER A 51 -13.50 7.37 1.04
CA SER A 51 -13.13 8.62 1.70
C SER A 51 -11.64 8.68 2.07
N ASP A 52 -11.07 7.57 2.55
CA ASP A 52 -9.66 7.51 2.91
C ASP A 52 -8.78 7.51 1.68
N GLU A 53 -9.17 6.83 0.61
CA GLU A 53 -8.47 6.87 -0.66
C GLU A 53 -8.51 8.28 -1.28
N ALA A 54 -9.66 8.95 -1.23
CA ALA A 54 -9.78 10.33 -1.68
C ALA A 54 -8.91 11.30 -0.85
N ARG A 55 -8.80 11.08 0.46
CA ARG A 55 -7.92 11.87 1.34
C ARG A 55 -6.45 11.64 1.01
N LEU A 56 -6.04 10.38 0.82
CA LEU A 56 -4.67 10.04 0.42
C LEU A 56 -4.35 10.57 -0.97
N ALA A 57 -5.29 10.51 -1.92
CA ALA A 57 -5.13 11.08 -3.25
C ALA A 57 -4.96 12.62 -3.20
N ALA A 58 -5.77 13.30 -2.40
CA ALA A 58 -5.66 14.74 -2.20
C ALA A 58 -4.32 15.12 -1.54
N PHE A 59 -3.88 14.36 -0.55
CA PHE A 59 -2.59 14.55 0.10
C PHE A 59 -1.44 14.31 -0.87
N SER A 60 -1.49 13.22 -1.64
CA SER A 60 -0.52 12.92 -2.69
C SER A 60 -0.47 14.05 -3.74
N GLY A 61 -1.62 14.57 -4.15
CA GLY A 61 -1.70 15.70 -5.06
C GLY A 61 -0.99 16.94 -4.55
N ARG A 62 -1.08 17.23 -3.25
CA ARG A 62 -0.35 18.35 -2.61
C ARG A 62 1.16 18.11 -2.62
N LEU A 63 1.61 16.90 -2.32
CA LEU A 63 3.05 16.56 -2.32
C LEU A 63 3.66 16.60 -3.72
N MET A 64 2.94 16.10 -4.71
CA MET A 64 3.40 16.08 -6.11
C MET A 64 3.29 17.43 -6.81
N GLY A 65 2.48 18.33 -6.27
CA GLY A 65 2.16 19.60 -6.89
C GLY A 65 1.19 19.49 -8.07
N ALA A 66 0.87 20.61 -8.71
CA ALA A 66 0.01 20.64 -9.88
C ALA A 66 0.58 19.75 -10.99
N ALA A 67 -0.31 19.08 -11.72
CA ALA A 67 0.08 18.32 -12.90
C ALA A 67 0.51 19.28 -14.01
N GLY A 68 1.70 19.08 -14.55
CA GLY A 68 2.20 19.81 -15.71
C GLY A 68 1.72 19.20 -17.02
N GLU A 69 1.96 19.90 -18.12
CA GLU A 69 1.62 19.46 -19.51
C GLU A 69 2.45 18.23 -19.87
N GLY A 70 2.95 17.43 -19.31
CA GLY A 70 3.67 16.20 -19.65
C GLY A 70 3.52 15.15 -18.55
N ASP A 71 2.72 15.47 -17.53
CA ASP A 71 2.49 14.61 -16.42
C ASP A 71 1.35 13.63 -16.71
N ALA A 72 1.59 12.34 -16.52
CA ALA A 72 0.58 11.30 -16.61
C ALA A 72 0.57 10.45 -15.34
N ALA A 73 -0.60 9.94 -14.97
CA ALA A 73 -0.72 8.97 -13.89
C ALA A 73 0.02 7.68 -14.27
N PHE A 74 0.72 7.10 -13.30
CA PHE A 74 1.51 5.89 -13.49
C PHE A 74 1.12 4.85 -12.43
N SER A 75 0.21 3.95 -12.79
CA SER A 75 -0.40 2.99 -11.86
C SER A 75 -0.09 1.53 -12.20
N HIS A 76 0.71 1.27 -13.24
CA HIS A 76 0.99 -0.09 -13.66
C HIS A 76 1.99 -0.77 -12.72
N GLU A 77 1.45 -1.58 -11.81
CA GLU A 77 2.23 -2.42 -10.89
C GLU A 77 2.70 -3.68 -11.62
N VAL A 78 3.96 -4.05 -11.43
CA VAL A 78 4.51 -5.32 -11.92
C VAL A 78 4.22 -6.41 -10.88
N PRO A 79 3.58 -7.53 -11.28
CA PRO A 79 3.35 -8.64 -10.36
C PRO A 79 4.69 -9.22 -9.90
N LEU A 80 4.88 -9.25 -8.59
CA LEU A 80 6.03 -9.91 -7.97
C LEU A 80 5.65 -11.35 -7.62
N GLU A 81 6.62 -12.25 -7.73
CA GLU A 81 6.45 -13.59 -7.17
C GLU A 81 6.22 -13.48 -5.66
N THR A 82 5.10 -14.02 -5.21
CA THR A 82 4.75 -14.04 -3.78
C THR A 82 5.75 -14.94 -3.06
N ARG A 83 6.65 -14.34 -2.29
CA ARG A 83 7.53 -15.10 -1.38
C ARG A 83 6.81 -15.27 -0.06
N GLU A 84 6.78 -16.49 0.44
CA GLU A 84 6.34 -16.74 1.80
C GLU A 84 7.29 -16.02 2.77
N VAL A 85 6.74 -15.10 3.54
CA VAL A 85 7.49 -14.32 4.53
C VAL A 85 7.07 -14.81 5.90
N TRP A 86 8.01 -14.90 6.82
CA TRP A 86 7.81 -15.41 8.19
C TRP A 86 6.64 -14.77 8.97
N TRP A 87 6.16 -13.61 8.55
CA TRP A 87 5.07 -12.89 9.20
C TRP A 87 3.69 -13.14 8.58
N HIS A 88 3.58 -13.88 7.45
CA HIS A 88 2.30 -14.16 6.79
C HIS A 88 1.31 -14.90 7.70
N ASP A 89 1.80 -15.80 8.55
CA ASP A 89 0.96 -16.52 9.51
C ASP A 89 0.42 -15.63 10.63
N LYS A 90 1.15 -14.55 10.93
CA LYS A 90 0.81 -13.64 12.03
C LYS A 90 -0.05 -12.45 11.58
N TYR A 91 0.18 -11.95 10.39
CA TYR A 91 -0.48 -10.76 9.86
C TYR A 91 -1.01 -11.03 8.46
N ARG A 92 -2.25 -10.61 8.20
CA ARG A 92 -2.83 -10.69 6.86
C ARG A 92 -2.07 -9.77 5.91
N PRO A 93 -1.46 -10.29 4.82
CA PRO A 93 -0.76 -9.48 3.85
C PRO A 93 -1.68 -8.43 3.19
N ARG A 94 -1.15 -7.23 3.00
CA ARG A 94 -1.84 -6.11 2.35
C ARG A 94 -0.93 -5.46 1.34
N LYS A 95 -1.51 -4.85 0.31
CA LYS A 95 -0.78 -3.98 -0.60
C LYS A 95 -0.87 -2.53 -0.12
N PRO A 96 0.21 -1.76 -0.21
CA PRO A 96 0.18 -0.34 0.09
C PRO A 96 -0.65 0.42 -0.95
N LYS A 97 -1.23 1.54 -0.56
CA LYS A 97 -1.84 2.48 -1.50
C LYS A 97 -0.75 3.35 -2.12
N PHE A 98 -0.85 3.60 -3.41
CA PHE A 98 0.14 4.42 -4.10
C PHE A 98 -0.50 5.33 -5.13
N PHE A 99 0.12 6.47 -5.32
CA PHE A 99 -0.21 7.43 -6.36
C PHE A 99 1.10 7.85 -7.01
N ASN A 100 1.29 7.47 -8.25
CA ASN A 100 2.53 7.74 -8.96
C ASN A 100 2.26 8.58 -10.19
N ARG A 101 3.25 9.35 -10.58
CA ARG A 101 3.20 10.20 -11.76
C ARG A 101 4.49 10.06 -12.55
N VAL A 102 4.38 9.98 -13.86
CA VAL A 102 5.50 10.06 -14.78
C VAL A 102 5.48 11.43 -15.46
N HIS A 103 6.62 12.07 -15.51
CA HIS A 103 6.81 13.32 -16.26
C HIS A 103 7.50 13.01 -17.59
N THR A 104 6.85 13.40 -18.68
CA THR A 104 7.41 13.28 -20.03
C THR A 104 7.60 14.67 -20.63
N GLY A 105 8.65 14.84 -21.38
CA GLY A 105 8.96 16.11 -22.01
C GLY A 105 9.83 15.93 -23.24
N TYR A 106 10.13 17.03 -23.89
CA TYR A 106 11.01 17.04 -25.03
C TYR A 106 12.46 17.25 -24.60
N GLU A 107 13.35 16.44 -25.12
CA GLU A 107 14.78 16.61 -24.89
C GLU A 107 15.40 17.39 -26.07
N TRP A 108 15.77 18.63 -25.83
CA TRP A 108 16.37 19.51 -26.83
C TRP A 108 17.88 19.36 -26.85
N THR A 109 18.34 18.21 -27.33
CA THR A 109 19.78 17.99 -27.62
C THR A 109 20.22 18.84 -28.80
N LYS A 110 21.55 18.97 -29.01
CA LYS A 110 22.08 19.69 -30.18
C LYS A 110 21.58 19.09 -31.49
N TYR A 111 21.48 17.76 -31.55
CA TYR A 111 20.92 17.04 -32.70
C TYR A 111 19.44 17.37 -32.91
N ASN A 112 18.63 17.26 -31.86
CA ASN A 112 17.20 17.54 -31.97
C ASN A 112 16.90 18.98 -32.42
N LYS A 113 17.67 19.97 -31.94
CA LYS A 113 17.55 21.37 -32.34
C LYS A 113 17.82 21.61 -33.82
N THR A 114 18.56 20.70 -34.47
CA THR A 114 18.86 20.80 -35.91
C THR A 114 17.77 20.19 -36.78
N HIS A 115 17.05 19.17 -36.23
CA HIS A 115 16.08 18.39 -37.01
C HIS A 115 14.62 18.62 -36.62
N TYR A 116 14.37 19.28 -35.49
CA TYR A 116 13.02 19.52 -34.95
C TYR A 116 12.86 20.97 -34.53
N ASP A 117 11.63 21.47 -34.67
CA ASP A 117 11.21 22.82 -34.31
C ASP A 117 10.06 22.75 -33.29
N SER A 118 9.63 23.91 -32.78
CA SER A 118 8.44 24.04 -31.93
C SER A 118 7.16 23.52 -32.59
N ASP A 119 7.07 23.66 -33.91
CA ASP A 119 5.91 23.23 -34.74
C ASP A 119 5.95 21.72 -35.03
N ASN A 120 7.15 21.13 -35.01
CA ASN A 120 7.39 19.72 -35.21
C ASN A 120 8.38 19.23 -34.13
N PRO A 121 7.90 19.02 -32.88
CA PRO A 121 8.78 18.67 -31.78
C PRO A 121 9.29 17.24 -31.88
N PRO A 122 10.44 16.90 -31.21
CA PRO A 122 10.96 15.55 -31.14
C PRO A 122 10.03 14.64 -30.33
N PRO A 123 10.20 13.32 -30.40
CA PRO A 123 9.45 12.40 -29.56
C PRO A 123 9.62 12.72 -28.06
N LYS A 124 8.52 12.65 -27.31
CA LYS A 124 8.54 12.84 -25.85
C LYS A 124 9.32 11.71 -25.21
N VAL A 125 10.16 12.04 -24.26
CA VAL A 125 10.94 11.10 -23.44
C VAL A 125 10.59 11.25 -21.97
N VAL A 126 10.76 10.20 -21.22
CA VAL A 126 10.58 10.24 -19.75
C VAL A 126 11.70 11.06 -19.13
N GLN A 127 11.31 12.10 -18.37
CA GLN A 127 12.23 13.01 -17.68
C GLN A 127 12.30 12.73 -16.19
N GLY A 128 11.29 12.09 -15.61
CA GLY A 128 11.30 11.75 -14.20
C GLY A 128 10.05 11.02 -13.75
N TYR A 129 10.12 10.51 -12.54
CA TYR A 129 9.02 9.84 -11.85
C TYR A 129 8.80 10.48 -10.49
N LYS A 130 7.55 10.48 -10.03
CA LYS A 130 7.16 10.82 -8.67
C LYS A 130 6.38 9.63 -8.10
N PHE A 131 6.88 9.06 -7.01
CA PHE A 131 6.25 7.94 -6.31
C PHE A 131 5.79 8.40 -4.95
N ASN A 132 4.51 8.22 -4.65
CA ASN A 132 3.95 8.38 -3.31
C ASN A 132 3.32 7.06 -2.90
N VAL A 133 3.91 6.41 -1.92
CA VAL A 133 3.46 5.11 -1.41
C VAL A 133 3.09 5.27 0.05
N PHE A 134 1.88 4.84 0.42
CA PHE A 134 1.31 5.02 1.74
C PHE A 134 1.19 3.71 2.48
N TYR A 135 1.66 3.70 3.73
CA TYR A 135 1.68 2.56 4.63
C TYR A 135 0.99 2.90 5.95
N PRO A 136 -0.36 3.17 5.95
CA PRO A 136 -1.05 3.68 7.14
C PRO A 136 -1.05 2.70 8.32
N ASP A 137 -1.00 1.41 8.06
CA ASP A 137 -1.07 0.35 9.08
C ASP A 137 0.29 -0.32 9.33
N LEU A 138 1.40 0.37 9.08
CA LEU A 138 2.73 -0.18 9.29
C LEU A 138 2.96 -0.50 10.77
N ILE A 139 3.35 -1.75 11.07
CA ILE A 139 3.53 -2.20 12.46
C ILE A 139 4.78 -1.59 13.07
N ASP A 140 5.87 -1.58 12.32
CA ASP A 140 7.15 -1.03 12.77
C ASP A 140 7.42 0.32 12.09
N VAL A 141 6.89 1.39 12.67
CA VAL A 141 7.08 2.76 12.17
C VAL A 141 8.50 3.30 12.40
N THR A 142 9.34 2.58 13.16
CA THR A 142 10.72 2.99 13.41
C THR A 142 11.63 2.73 12.22
N LYS A 143 11.22 1.82 11.32
CA LYS A 143 11.96 1.47 10.13
C LYS A 143 11.39 2.18 8.91
N ALA A 144 12.18 3.07 8.33
CA ALA A 144 11.82 3.72 7.09
C ALA A 144 11.67 2.70 5.94
N PRO A 145 10.65 2.84 5.09
CA PRO A 145 10.54 2.08 3.86
C PRO A 145 11.79 2.22 2.99
N ARG A 146 12.07 1.18 2.24
CA ARG A 146 13.25 1.12 1.35
C ARG A 146 12.82 0.95 -0.08
N TYR A 147 13.62 1.41 -1.00
CA TYR A 147 13.49 1.09 -2.42
C TYR A 147 14.75 0.43 -2.94
N ASN A 148 14.59 -0.50 -3.87
CA ASN A 148 15.68 -1.16 -4.57
C ASN A 148 15.41 -1.13 -6.06
N ILE A 149 16.45 -0.95 -6.86
CA ILE A 149 16.37 -1.03 -8.31
C ILE A 149 17.01 -2.36 -8.73
N THR A 150 16.25 -3.13 -9.51
CA THR A 150 16.66 -4.43 -10.01
C THR A 150 16.52 -4.46 -11.53
N HIS A 151 17.28 -5.34 -12.17
CA HIS A 151 17.15 -5.57 -13.60
C HIS A 151 15.74 -6.09 -13.94
N ASP A 152 15.20 -5.65 -15.07
CA ASP A 152 13.92 -6.14 -15.58
C ASP A 152 14.13 -7.44 -16.37
N PRO A 153 13.60 -8.59 -15.91
CA PRO A 153 13.78 -9.86 -16.61
C PRO A 153 13.07 -9.91 -17.97
N GLU A 154 12.05 -9.07 -18.17
CA GLU A 154 11.32 -9.01 -19.43
C GLU A 154 11.99 -8.14 -20.49
N CYS A 155 12.97 -7.32 -20.09
CA CYS A 155 13.72 -6.44 -21.00
C CYS A 155 15.21 -6.78 -21.00
N PRO A 156 15.63 -7.77 -21.79
CA PRO A 156 17.03 -8.19 -21.86
C PRO A 156 17.95 -7.13 -22.49
N ASP A 157 17.42 -6.17 -23.22
CA ASP A 157 18.13 -5.03 -23.78
C ASP A 157 18.53 -3.97 -22.72
N GLY A 158 18.01 -4.11 -21.49
CA GLY A 158 18.33 -3.22 -20.40
C GLY A 158 17.71 -1.81 -20.51
N SER A 159 16.74 -1.61 -21.39
CA SER A 159 16.05 -0.31 -21.55
C SER A 159 15.16 0.04 -20.35
N THR A 160 14.70 -0.97 -19.62
CA THR A 160 13.90 -0.81 -18.41
C THR A 160 14.52 -1.48 -17.21
N CYS A 161 14.13 -1.03 -16.02
CA CYS A 161 14.46 -1.62 -14.74
C CYS A 161 13.25 -1.61 -13.81
N LEU A 162 13.28 -2.42 -12.78
CA LEU A 162 12.22 -2.51 -11.78
C LEU A 162 12.63 -1.74 -10.51
N ILE A 163 11.82 -0.78 -10.11
CA ILE A 163 11.91 -0.18 -8.79
C ILE A 163 10.95 -0.91 -7.85
N ARG A 164 11.48 -1.48 -6.77
CA ARG A 164 10.75 -2.23 -5.76
C ARG A 164 10.76 -1.47 -4.45
N PHE A 165 9.58 -1.28 -3.87
CA PHE A 165 9.39 -0.65 -2.57
C PHE A 165 9.05 -1.71 -1.53
N SER A 166 9.71 -1.65 -0.37
CA SER A 166 9.48 -2.54 0.77
C SER A 166 9.44 -1.75 2.07
N ALA A 167 8.43 -2.03 2.90
CA ALA A 167 8.25 -1.37 4.19
C ALA A 167 8.27 -2.36 5.37
N GLY A 168 7.83 -3.59 5.15
CA GLY A 168 7.67 -4.60 6.19
C GLY A 168 6.20 -4.84 6.57
N PRO A 169 5.97 -5.70 7.58
CA PRO A 169 4.61 -6.13 7.94
C PRO A 169 3.66 -4.97 8.25
N PRO A 170 2.39 -5.07 7.86
CA PRO A 170 1.71 -6.14 7.14
C PRO A 170 1.73 -5.96 5.61
N TYR A 171 2.61 -5.12 5.08
CA TYR A 171 2.63 -4.79 3.66
C TYR A 171 3.54 -5.71 2.85
N GLU A 172 3.01 -6.14 1.71
CA GLU A 172 3.77 -6.79 0.67
C GLU A 172 4.57 -5.75 -0.13
N ASP A 173 5.65 -6.20 -0.73
CA ASP A 173 6.44 -5.36 -1.61
C ASP A 173 5.68 -5.09 -2.91
N ILE A 174 5.87 -3.90 -3.44
CA ILE A 174 5.34 -3.50 -4.75
C ILE A 174 6.48 -3.09 -5.67
N ALA A 175 6.33 -3.33 -6.96
CA ALA A 175 7.31 -2.95 -7.96
C ALA A 175 6.68 -2.26 -9.16
N PHE A 176 7.45 -1.37 -9.75
CA PHE A 176 7.07 -0.64 -10.96
C PHE A 176 8.19 -0.73 -11.98
N ARG A 177 7.80 -0.87 -13.25
CA ARG A 177 8.75 -0.81 -14.37
C ARG A 177 9.01 0.63 -14.73
N ILE A 178 10.27 1.01 -14.72
CA ILE A 178 10.72 2.37 -15.06
C ILE A 178 11.79 2.31 -16.13
N VAL A 179 12.01 3.42 -16.81
CA VAL A 179 13.10 3.54 -17.79
C VAL A 179 14.45 3.47 -17.07
N ASN A 180 15.34 2.62 -17.57
CA ASN A 180 16.68 2.47 -17.04
C ASN A 180 17.57 3.63 -17.51
N LYS A 181 17.55 4.71 -16.73
CA LYS A 181 18.35 5.91 -16.98
C LYS A 181 19.07 6.29 -15.68
N GLU A 182 20.27 6.82 -15.79
CA GLU A 182 21.03 7.28 -14.64
C GLU A 182 20.27 8.38 -13.89
N TRP A 183 20.15 8.24 -12.58
CA TRP A 183 19.44 9.19 -11.75
C TRP A 183 20.37 10.33 -11.31
N ASN A 184 19.83 11.53 -11.35
CA ASN A 184 20.49 12.69 -10.80
C ASN A 184 20.02 12.92 -9.36
N TYR A 185 20.88 12.59 -8.39
CA TYR A 185 20.56 12.69 -6.96
C TYR A 185 20.71 14.12 -6.39
N THR A 186 20.83 15.12 -7.24
CA THR A 186 20.99 16.50 -6.80
C THR A 186 19.63 17.13 -6.51
N ALA A 187 19.44 17.65 -5.29
CA ALA A 187 18.21 18.33 -4.89
C ALA A 187 17.86 19.55 -5.80
N LYS A 188 18.88 20.25 -6.31
CA LYS A 188 18.71 21.35 -7.27
C LYS A 188 18.05 20.93 -8.58
N ARG A 189 18.18 19.64 -8.95
CA ARG A 189 17.56 19.06 -10.13
C ARG A 189 16.25 18.30 -9.84
N GLY A 190 15.73 18.44 -8.64
CA GLY A 190 14.42 17.93 -8.26
C GLY A 190 14.43 16.56 -7.58
N PHE A 191 15.60 15.99 -7.27
CA PHE A 191 15.63 14.75 -6.48
C PHE A 191 15.17 15.02 -5.06
N ARG A 192 14.13 14.27 -4.64
CA ARG A 192 13.60 14.29 -3.28
C ARG A 192 13.24 12.86 -2.88
N CYS A 193 13.72 12.45 -1.74
CA CYS A 193 13.34 11.20 -1.10
C CYS A 193 13.01 11.54 0.36
N VAL A 194 11.75 11.41 0.73
CA VAL A 194 11.25 11.78 2.06
C VAL A 194 10.37 10.66 2.57
N PHE A 195 10.51 10.36 3.83
CA PHE A 195 9.63 9.50 4.60
C PHE A 195 9.01 10.34 5.72
N GLU A 196 7.67 10.43 5.77
CA GLU A 196 6.88 11.19 6.75
C GLU A 196 5.95 10.27 7.51
#